data_8b48c6b687e15b654ed9b1f5daf4bccb
#
_entry.id   8b48c6b687e15b654ed9b1f5daf4bccb
#
_cell.length_a   1.000
_cell.length_b   1.000
_cell.length_c   1.000
_cell.angle_alpha   90.00
_cell.angle_beta   90.00
_cell.angle_gamma   90.00
#
_symmetry.space_group_name_H-M   'P 1'
#
loop_
_entity.id
_entity.type
_entity.pdbx_description
1 polymer ?
#
loop_
_entity_poly.entity_id
_entity_poly.type
_entity_poly.pdbx_seq_one_letter_code
_entity_poly.pdbx_strand_id
1 'polypeptide(L)'
;MTVEASFVVSWTVFVFVFLIYLAFYSYDKCVLFQDAYAVCFRGSIQKDDDNVVPYINAHIQEQFGKKYFGTGEVHGSVDRNGHVTSVTGECQVRVPIRSLYTMYDKEGWKIRTQARAQIINPTHIIRKSRWVENLFAE
;
A
#
# COMPACT_ATOMS: atom_id res chain seq x y z
N MET A 1 25.52 31.18 -29.21
CA MET A 1 24.59 30.09 -29.64
C MET A 1 24.95 28.72 -29.13
N THR A 2 26.21 28.29 -29.03
CA THR A 2 26.59 26.93 -28.56
C THR A 2 26.40 26.69 -27.06
N VAL A 3 26.59 27.73 -26.24
CA VAL A 3 26.47 27.64 -24.76
C VAL A 3 25.00 27.48 -24.32
N GLU A 4 24.10 28.22 -24.97
CA GLU A 4 22.67 28.15 -24.70
C GLU A 4 22.09 26.75 -25.03
N ALA A 5 22.50 26.16 -26.18
CA ALA A 5 22.09 24.85 -26.58
C ALA A 5 22.56 23.77 -25.59
N SER A 6 23.79 23.87 -25.09
CA SER A 6 24.34 22.93 -24.10
C SER A 6 23.58 22.99 -22.79
N PHE A 7 23.16 24.13 -22.31
CA PHE A 7 22.37 24.30 -21.11
C PHE A 7 20.96 23.72 -21.26
N VAL A 8 20.30 23.99 -22.38
CA VAL A 8 18.96 23.51 -22.67
C VAL A 8 18.94 21.97 -22.73
N VAL A 9 19.91 21.34 -23.38
CA VAL A 9 20.01 19.88 -23.46
C VAL A 9 20.19 19.27 -22.08
N SER A 10 21.11 19.82 -21.27
CA SER A 10 21.36 19.31 -19.91
C SER A 10 20.12 19.42 -19.03
N TRP A 11 19.41 20.53 -19.12
CA TRP A 11 18.15 20.72 -18.37
C TRP A 11 17.05 19.77 -18.83
N THR A 12 16.93 19.55 -20.12
CA THR A 12 15.94 18.63 -20.70
C THR A 12 16.18 17.20 -20.21
N VAL A 13 17.42 16.72 -20.23
CA VAL A 13 17.78 15.40 -19.72
C VAL A 13 17.43 15.27 -18.23
N PHE A 14 17.74 16.31 -17.43
CA PHE A 14 17.38 16.33 -16.01
C PHE A 14 15.86 16.18 -15.78
N VAL A 15 15.05 16.92 -16.55
CA VAL A 15 13.59 16.84 -16.48
C VAL A 15 13.09 15.44 -16.84
N PHE A 16 13.62 14.82 -17.89
CA PHE A 16 13.24 13.45 -18.26
C PHE A 16 13.57 12.43 -17.18
N VAL A 17 14.77 12.51 -16.62
CA VAL A 17 15.18 11.63 -15.50
C VAL A 17 14.25 11.82 -14.31
N PHE A 18 13.89 13.04 -13.98
CA PHE A 18 12.96 13.35 -12.90
C PHE A 18 11.55 12.77 -13.15
N LEU A 19 11.04 12.91 -14.39
CA LEU A 19 9.72 12.32 -14.76
C LEU A 19 9.71 10.81 -14.67
N ILE A 20 10.77 10.15 -15.11
CA ILE A 20 10.91 8.70 -14.98
C ILE A 20 10.88 8.28 -13.50
N TYR A 21 11.60 9.02 -12.66
CA TYR A 21 11.61 8.77 -11.21
C TYR A 21 10.24 8.93 -10.57
N LEU A 22 9.52 9.97 -10.96
CA LEU A 22 8.16 10.24 -10.48
C LEU A 22 7.18 9.15 -10.94
N ALA A 23 7.36 8.62 -12.15
CA ALA A 23 6.59 7.49 -12.65
C ALA A 23 6.81 6.22 -11.81
N PHE A 24 8.06 5.86 -11.50
CA PHE A 24 8.37 4.73 -10.62
C PHE A 24 7.82 4.91 -9.20
N TYR A 25 7.94 6.11 -8.64
CA TYR A 25 7.37 6.43 -7.35
C TYR A 25 5.85 6.22 -7.32
N SER A 26 5.15 6.72 -8.34
CA SER A 26 3.70 6.58 -8.46
C SER A 26 3.28 5.13 -8.65
N TYR A 27 4.04 4.36 -9.42
CA TYR A 27 3.83 2.94 -9.62
C TYR A 27 3.96 2.17 -8.30
N ASP A 28 5.08 2.34 -7.59
CA ASP A 28 5.33 1.65 -6.32
C ASP A 28 4.27 1.98 -5.27
N LYS A 29 3.84 3.24 -5.20
CA LYS A 29 2.75 3.67 -4.32
C LYS A 29 1.43 2.97 -4.65
N CYS A 30 1.10 2.84 -5.93
CA CYS A 30 -0.11 2.17 -6.39
C CYS A 30 -0.09 0.68 -6.06
N VAL A 31 1.02 -0.01 -6.35
CA VAL A 31 1.20 -1.44 -6.05
C VAL A 31 1.12 -1.69 -4.55
N LEU A 32 1.78 -0.85 -3.73
CA LEU A 32 1.72 -0.98 -2.27
C LEU A 32 0.29 -0.85 -1.74
N PHE A 33 -0.48 0.09 -2.28
CA PHE A 33 -1.88 0.26 -1.90
C PHE A 33 -2.72 -0.96 -2.29
N GLN A 34 -2.54 -1.49 -3.50
CA GLN A 34 -3.25 -2.67 -3.98
C GLN A 34 -2.93 -3.90 -3.13
N ASP A 35 -1.66 -4.12 -2.80
CA ASP A 35 -1.23 -5.24 -1.98
C ASP A 35 -1.79 -5.12 -0.55
N ALA A 36 -1.72 -3.94 0.06
CA ALA A 36 -2.29 -3.69 1.37
C ALA A 36 -3.82 -3.94 1.39
N TYR A 37 -4.52 -3.47 0.34
CA TYR A 37 -5.95 -3.70 0.20
C TYR A 37 -6.29 -5.19 0.02
N ALA A 38 -5.53 -5.90 -0.84
CA ALA A 38 -5.75 -7.32 -1.09
C ALA A 38 -5.59 -8.17 0.17
N VAL A 39 -4.55 -7.91 0.98
CA VAL A 39 -4.33 -8.62 2.25
C VAL A 39 -5.42 -8.28 3.26
N CYS A 40 -5.77 -6.99 3.37
CA CYS A 40 -6.82 -6.54 4.27
C CYS A 40 -8.18 -7.16 3.93
N PHE A 41 -8.52 -7.20 2.63
CA PHE A 41 -9.77 -7.78 2.14
C PHE A 41 -9.81 -9.30 2.37
N ARG A 42 -8.73 -10.03 2.05
CA ARG A 42 -8.65 -11.47 2.32
C ARG A 42 -8.78 -11.79 3.80
N GLY A 43 -8.18 -10.97 4.67
CA GLY A 43 -8.31 -11.09 6.11
C GLY A 43 -9.74 -10.86 6.59
N SER A 44 -10.46 -9.89 6.01
CA SER A 44 -11.82 -9.53 6.43
C SER A 44 -12.88 -10.61 6.14
N ILE A 45 -12.57 -11.57 5.24
CA ILE A 45 -13.47 -12.68 4.86
C ILE A 45 -13.22 -13.92 5.73
N GLN A 46 -12.22 -13.94 6.59
CA GLN A 46 -11.96 -15.08 7.46
C GLN A 46 -13.14 -15.34 8.40
N LYS A 47 -13.46 -16.65 8.57
CA LYS A 47 -14.63 -17.09 9.36
C LYS A 47 -14.54 -16.73 10.84
N ASP A 48 -13.34 -16.78 11.39
CA ASP A 48 -13.10 -16.55 12.81
C ASP A 48 -12.49 -15.18 13.02
N ASP A 49 -13.20 -14.35 13.76
CA ASP A 49 -12.79 -12.99 14.12
C ASP A 49 -11.40 -12.93 14.78
N ASP A 50 -11.05 -13.95 15.59
CA ASP A 50 -9.78 -14.00 16.32
C ASP A 50 -8.59 -14.36 15.42
N ASN A 51 -8.84 -14.99 14.27
CA ASN A 51 -7.80 -15.43 13.34
C ASN A 51 -7.46 -14.38 12.27
N VAL A 52 -8.17 -13.25 12.18
CA VAL A 52 -7.97 -12.22 11.17
C VAL A 52 -6.57 -11.61 11.26
N VAL A 53 -6.17 -11.17 12.44
CA VAL A 53 -4.85 -10.52 12.64
C VAL A 53 -3.69 -11.48 12.40
N PRO A 54 -3.66 -12.70 12.99
CA PRO A 54 -2.59 -13.65 12.73
C PRO A 54 -2.54 -14.10 11.27
N TYR A 55 -3.68 -14.27 10.60
CA TYR A 55 -3.72 -14.56 9.17
C TYR A 55 -3.07 -13.46 8.33
N ILE A 56 -3.42 -12.20 8.57
CA ILE A 56 -2.86 -11.07 7.86
C ILE A 56 -1.35 -10.98 8.10
N ASN A 57 -0.89 -11.10 9.34
CA ASN A 57 0.54 -11.07 9.67
C ASN A 57 1.35 -12.17 8.98
N ALA A 58 0.78 -13.35 8.84
CA ALA A 58 1.44 -14.47 8.14
C ALA A 58 1.60 -14.20 6.63
N HIS A 59 0.61 -13.57 6.00
CA HIS A 59 0.60 -13.38 4.54
C HIS A 59 1.09 -12.00 4.08
N ILE A 60 1.24 -11.04 4.99
CA ILE A 60 1.65 -9.67 4.63
C ILE A 60 3.03 -9.62 3.99
N GLN A 61 3.98 -10.38 4.51
CA GLN A 61 5.35 -10.43 3.99
C GLN A 61 5.42 -11.13 2.63
N GLU A 62 4.63 -12.18 2.44
CA GLU A 62 4.54 -12.90 1.18
C GLU A 62 3.91 -12.03 0.09
N GLN A 63 2.83 -11.31 0.41
CA GLN A 63 2.12 -10.46 -0.55
C GLN A 63 2.95 -9.24 -0.95
N PHE A 64 3.63 -8.61 0.01
CA PHE A 64 4.47 -7.45 -0.29
C PHE A 64 5.74 -7.80 -1.07
N GLY A 65 6.31 -8.97 -0.96
CA GLY A 65 7.37 -9.52 -1.81
C GLY A 65 8.40 -8.52 -2.37
N LYS A 66 9.08 -8.94 -3.47
CA LYS A 66 10.11 -8.13 -4.15
C LYS A 66 9.61 -7.52 -5.47
N LYS A 67 8.43 -6.90 -5.48
CA LYS A 67 7.77 -6.38 -6.69
C LYS A 67 8.08 -4.91 -6.99
N TYR A 68 8.73 -4.22 -6.06
CA TYR A 68 8.91 -2.78 -6.09
C TYR A 68 10.22 -2.40 -6.78
N PHE A 69 10.17 -1.42 -7.69
CA PHE A 69 11.33 -1.04 -8.51
C PHE A 69 12.21 0.00 -7.86
N GLY A 70 11.63 0.99 -7.20
CA GLY A 70 12.34 2.16 -6.67
C GLY A 70 12.46 2.19 -5.15
N THR A 71 11.93 1.17 -4.46
CA THR A 71 11.86 1.15 -3.00
C THR A 71 12.73 0.06 -2.38
N GLY A 72 13.06 0.24 -1.11
CA GLY A 72 13.73 -0.75 -0.29
C GLY A 72 12.78 -1.81 0.26
N GLU A 73 13.11 -2.33 1.43
CA GLU A 73 12.25 -3.28 2.13
C GLU A 73 10.92 -2.64 2.50
N VAL A 74 9.84 -3.39 2.26
CA VAL A 74 8.49 -2.98 2.60
C VAL A 74 8.12 -3.61 3.94
N HIS A 75 7.67 -2.78 4.86
CA HIS A 75 7.17 -3.21 6.15
C HIS A 75 5.65 -3.05 6.19
N GLY A 76 4.97 -4.10 6.61
CA GLY A 76 3.54 -4.06 6.84
C GLY A 76 3.23 -4.13 8.32
N SER A 77 2.27 -3.32 8.76
CA SER A 77 1.71 -3.39 10.12
C SER A 77 0.19 -3.53 10.05
N VAL A 78 -0.36 -4.28 10.98
CA VAL A 78 -1.80 -4.52 11.09
C VAL A 78 -2.29 -3.91 12.39
N ASP A 79 -3.37 -3.17 12.29
CA ASP A 79 -4.09 -2.65 13.44
C ASP A 79 -5.57 -3.03 13.33
N ARG A 80 -6.16 -3.42 14.45
CA ARG A 80 -7.56 -3.81 14.54
C ARG A 80 -8.29 -2.92 15.54
N ASN A 81 -9.33 -2.25 15.07
CA ASN A 81 -10.24 -1.45 15.89
C ASN A 81 -11.65 -2.05 15.78
N GLY A 82 -12.02 -2.92 16.72
CA GLY A 82 -13.32 -3.58 16.72
C GLY A 82 -13.55 -4.43 15.47
N HIS A 83 -14.53 -4.03 14.64
CA HIS A 83 -14.88 -4.73 13.39
C HIS A 83 -14.15 -4.20 12.14
N VAL A 84 -13.21 -3.28 12.31
CA VAL A 84 -12.43 -2.71 11.20
C VAL A 84 -10.98 -3.14 11.37
N THR A 85 -10.44 -3.77 10.34
CA THR A 85 -9.03 -4.08 10.24
C THR A 85 -8.36 -3.09 9.30
N SER A 86 -7.25 -2.52 9.73
CA SER A 86 -6.41 -1.64 8.92
C SER A 86 -5.03 -2.26 8.72
N VAL A 87 -4.60 -2.29 7.47
CA VAL A 87 -3.26 -2.71 7.07
C VAL A 87 -2.52 -1.48 6.59
N THR A 88 -1.40 -1.19 7.23
CA THR A 88 -0.53 -0.09 6.84
C THR A 88 0.73 -0.66 6.21
N GLY A 89 1.00 -0.29 4.96
CA GLY A 89 2.24 -0.59 4.27
C GLY A 89 3.16 0.63 4.28
N GLU A 90 4.40 0.43 4.68
CA GLU A 90 5.45 1.45 4.69
C GLU A 90 6.65 0.96 3.90
N CYS A 91 7.17 1.79 3.01
CA CYS A 91 8.42 1.52 2.31
C CYS A 91 9.26 2.77 2.18
N GLN A 92 10.57 2.59 2.07
CA GLN A 92 11.53 3.67 1.91
C GLN A 92 11.97 3.77 0.46
N VAL A 93 11.83 4.95 -0.13
CA VAL A 93 12.26 5.18 -1.51
C VAL A 93 13.78 5.24 -1.59
N ARG A 94 14.38 4.47 -2.50
CA ARG A 94 15.80 4.55 -2.80
C ARG A 94 16.06 5.70 -3.76
N VAL A 95 16.58 6.79 -3.26
CA VAL A 95 17.00 7.92 -4.09
C VAL A 95 18.45 7.71 -4.52
N PRO A 96 18.77 7.70 -5.83
CA PRO A 96 20.13 7.43 -6.31
C PRO A 96 21.13 8.54 -5.95
N ILE A 97 20.65 9.75 -5.68
CA ILE A 97 21.50 10.90 -5.35
C ILE A 97 21.57 11.03 -3.82
N ARG A 98 22.53 10.33 -3.25
CA ARG A 98 22.77 10.30 -1.80
C ARG A 98 23.02 11.69 -1.18
N SER A 99 23.54 12.63 -1.96
CA SER A 99 23.83 13.99 -1.49
C SER A 99 22.57 14.85 -1.29
N LEU A 100 21.51 14.65 -2.05
CA LEU A 100 20.24 15.34 -1.84
C LEU A 100 19.49 14.82 -0.59
N TYR A 101 19.78 13.58 -0.22
CA TYR A 101 19.18 12.92 0.92
C TYR A 101 19.63 13.49 2.27
N THR A 102 20.90 13.87 2.37
CA THR A 102 21.48 14.40 3.61
C THR A 102 21.11 15.86 3.89
N MET A 103 20.64 16.60 2.88
CA MET A 103 20.27 18.00 3.04
C MET A 103 18.84 18.22 3.56
N TYR A 104 17.93 17.28 3.34
CA TYR A 104 16.50 17.54 3.60
C TYR A 104 15.92 16.78 4.77
N ASP A 105 16.30 15.52 5.00
CA ASP A 105 15.80 14.78 6.18
C ASP A 105 16.60 13.48 6.42
N LYS A 106 16.83 13.14 7.70
CA LYS A 106 17.49 11.88 8.08
C LYS A 106 16.61 10.65 7.86
N GLU A 107 15.30 10.83 7.71
CA GLU A 107 14.34 9.74 7.58
C GLU A 107 14.06 9.31 6.14
N GLY A 108 14.48 10.09 5.13
CA GLY A 108 14.26 9.80 3.72
C GLY A 108 12.79 9.85 3.28
N TRP A 109 12.59 9.70 2.00
CA TRP A 109 11.25 9.67 1.43
C TRP A 109 10.58 8.33 1.74
N LYS A 110 9.57 8.37 2.62
CA LYS A 110 8.76 7.20 2.99
C LYS A 110 7.44 7.26 2.23
N ILE A 111 7.08 6.14 1.62
CA ILE A 111 5.73 5.92 1.12
C ILE A 111 4.97 5.20 2.23
N ARG A 112 3.88 5.77 2.66
CA ARG A 112 2.96 5.17 3.62
C ARG A 112 1.59 5.05 2.97
N THR A 113 1.02 3.86 2.99
CA THR A 113 -0.34 3.60 2.53
C THR A 113 -1.11 2.85 3.61
N GLN A 114 -2.39 3.16 3.74
CA GLN A 114 -3.28 2.49 4.67
C GLN A 114 -4.52 1.99 3.93
N ALA A 115 -4.76 0.70 4.02
CA ALA A 115 -6.00 0.08 3.57
C ALA A 115 -6.85 -0.28 4.78
N ARG A 116 -8.16 -0.13 4.66
CA ARG A 116 -9.13 -0.49 5.70
C ARG A 116 -10.19 -1.39 5.10
N ALA A 117 -10.53 -2.47 5.82
CA ALA A 117 -11.64 -3.33 5.46
C ALA A 117 -12.47 -3.63 6.71
N GLN A 118 -13.78 -3.68 6.52
CA GLN A 118 -14.69 -4.12 7.57
C GLN A 118 -14.74 -5.65 7.59
N ILE A 119 -14.68 -6.24 8.76
CA ILE A 119 -14.78 -7.69 8.93
C ILE A 119 -16.22 -8.09 8.59
N ILE A 120 -16.37 -8.92 7.58
CA ILE A 120 -17.66 -9.43 7.12
C ILE A 120 -17.82 -10.85 7.66
N ASN A 121 -18.73 -11.02 8.60
CA ASN A 121 -19.11 -12.37 9.06
C ASN A 121 -20.26 -12.89 8.19
N PRO A 122 -19.99 -13.77 7.20
CA PRO A 122 -21.00 -14.22 6.25
C PRO A 122 -22.16 -14.97 6.93
N THR A 123 -21.87 -15.66 8.03
CA THR A 123 -22.88 -16.39 8.80
C THR A 123 -23.92 -15.47 9.42
N HIS A 124 -23.49 -14.31 9.90
CA HIS A 124 -24.38 -13.34 10.50
C HIS A 124 -25.28 -12.67 9.45
N ILE A 125 -24.72 -12.37 8.27
CA ILE A 125 -25.46 -11.78 7.15
C ILE A 125 -26.52 -12.74 6.65
N ILE A 126 -26.19 -14.03 6.46
CA ILE A 126 -27.13 -15.06 6.00
C ILE A 126 -28.25 -15.26 7.02
N ARG A 127 -27.95 -15.27 8.32
CA ARG A 127 -29.00 -15.36 9.36
C ARG A 127 -29.94 -14.15 9.34
N LYS A 128 -29.37 -12.97 9.16
CA LYS A 128 -30.14 -11.72 9.12
C LYS A 128 -31.05 -11.66 7.88
N SER A 129 -30.55 -12.10 6.71
CA SER A 129 -31.36 -12.14 5.48
C SER A 129 -32.52 -13.12 5.58
N ARG A 130 -32.30 -14.33 6.13
CA ARG A 130 -33.37 -15.30 6.37
C ARG A 130 -34.41 -14.79 7.37
N TRP A 131 -33.99 -14.08 8.40
CA TRP A 131 -34.91 -13.51 9.36
C TRP A 131 -35.81 -12.45 8.71
N VAL A 132 -35.22 -11.60 7.85
CA VAL A 132 -35.98 -10.59 7.08
C VAL A 132 -36.93 -11.28 6.10
N GLU A 133 -36.52 -12.33 5.38
CA GLU A 133 -37.36 -13.07 4.45
C GLU A 133 -38.56 -13.71 5.15
N ASN A 134 -38.38 -14.27 6.34
CA ASN A 134 -39.45 -14.84 7.14
C ASN A 134 -40.46 -13.77 7.63
N LEU A 135 -40.02 -12.51 7.86
CA LEU A 135 -40.92 -11.40 8.24
C LEU A 135 -41.81 -10.93 7.10
N PHE A 136 -41.39 -11.10 5.85
CA PHE A 136 -42.20 -10.73 4.67
C PHE A 136 -43.02 -11.90 4.11
N ALA A 137 -42.90 -13.09 4.68
CA ALA A 137 -43.63 -14.29 4.27
C ALA A 137 -44.90 -14.53 5.09
N GLU A 138 -45.13 -13.75 6.16
CA GLU A 138 -46.40 -13.65 6.91
C GLU A 138 -47.26 -12.49 6.38
#